data_4f2b958a37d0359d771ac8c547fd0b16
#
_entry.id   4f2b958a37d0359d771ac8c547fd0b16
#
_cell.length_a   1.000
_cell.length_b   1.000
_cell.length_c   1.000
_cell.angle_alpha   90.00
_cell.angle_beta   90.00
_cell.angle_gamma   90.00
#
_symmetry.space_group_name_H-M   'P 1'
#
loop_
_entity.id
_entity.type
_entity.pdbx_description
1 polymer ?
#
loop_
_entity_poly.entity_id
_entity_poly.type
_entity_poly.pdbx_seq_one_letter_code
_entity_poly.pdbx_strand_id
1 'polypeptide(L)'
;MKIQSNWKLGLLVVACVSLAACGGHKKESKATTETVAKVTTVETTTVAPAKLPDSLLPFKKEKQLVLGDLDKLERSTSAHIQLNIKDKPKAKREPKISVDPVGWHNYKMPIDDSGSGKEAWLMNRGHLVGYQFSGLDNELRNLTPMTALLNTGSLSDKDSANQTAMLFYENNLADWINAHPNDWLDYKVTPIYEGDELIPRKIELQYAGIKSDGTLMKISFGTKQENVDKDGVTHVTLDNISPNAKIDYATGNAEPLFAKKVETTVVQTEAVTETTVNQEEYITVYVATKGKSDIYWYYKENMPANTNKQNVVEMTGAQAKRLGKRHSSKERYRP
;
A
#
# COMPACT_ATOMS: atom_id res chain seq x y z
N MET A 1 14.94 -25.72 42.82
CA MET A 1 15.18 -27.12 42.43
C MET A 1 15.76 -27.11 41.03
N LYS A 2 17.07 -27.38 40.91
CA LYS A 2 17.84 -27.40 39.64
C LYS A 2 17.64 -28.74 38.99
N ILE A 3 17.39 -28.77 37.69
CA ILE A 3 17.70 -29.94 36.84
C ILE A 3 18.37 -29.41 35.60
N GLN A 4 19.68 -29.66 35.52
CA GLN A 4 20.48 -29.60 34.28
C GLN A 4 20.33 -30.92 33.55
N SER A 5 20.26 -30.88 32.23
CA SER A 5 20.53 -32.06 31.40
C SER A 5 21.40 -31.65 30.23
N ASN A 6 22.65 -32.09 30.28
CA ASN A 6 23.63 -32.11 29.21
C ASN A 6 23.30 -33.22 28.22
N TRP A 7 23.39 -33.00 26.92
CA TRP A 7 23.65 -34.09 25.97
C TRP A 7 24.73 -33.69 24.96
N LYS A 8 25.64 -34.66 24.83
CA LYS A 8 26.93 -34.54 24.17
C LYS A 8 26.85 -34.83 22.67
N LEU A 9 27.81 -34.23 21.99
CA LEU A 9 28.35 -34.51 20.64
C LEU A 9 28.32 -35.97 20.20
N GLY A 10 28.02 -36.21 18.96
CA GLY A 10 28.31 -37.42 18.19
C GLY A 10 28.80 -37.06 16.80
N LEU A 11 30.11 -36.99 16.62
CA LEU A 11 30.80 -36.94 15.34
C LEU A 11 30.79 -38.33 14.70
N LEU A 12 30.33 -38.49 13.46
CA LEU A 12 30.52 -39.69 12.67
C LEU A 12 31.32 -39.34 11.41
N VAL A 13 32.59 -39.76 11.42
CA VAL A 13 33.49 -39.75 10.27
C VAL A 13 33.35 -41.07 9.58
N VAL A 14 33.01 -41.08 8.29
CA VAL A 14 33.11 -42.28 7.42
C VAL A 14 34.20 -42.03 6.41
N ALA A 15 35.29 -42.74 6.58
CA ALA A 15 36.39 -42.86 5.62
C ALA A 15 36.12 -44.03 4.69
N CYS A 16 36.09 -43.79 3.38
CA CYS A 16 36.14 -44.86 2.37
C CYS A 16 37.54 -44.95 1.77
N VAL A 17 38.18 -46.08 2.04
CA VAL A 17 39.47 -46.50 1.46
C VAL A 17 39.15 -47.25 0.16
N SER A 18 39.75 -46.87 -0.94
CA SER A 18 39.76 -47.64 -2.18
C SER A 18 41.15 -48.18 -2.45
N LEU A 19 41.21 -49.51 -2.52
CA LEU A 19 42.39 -50.29 -2.86
C LEU A 19 42.68 -50.27 -4.37
N ALA A 20 43.95 -50.07 -4.69
CA ALA A 20 44.52 -50.29 -6.00
C ALA A 20 44.90 -51.77 -6.21
N ALA A 21 44.70 -52.26 -7.42
CA ALA A 21 45.31 -53.53 -7.85
C ALA A 21 46.08 -53.33 -9.17
N CYS A 22 47.32 -53.68 -9.11
CA CYS A 22 48.31 -53.66 -10.22
C CYS A 22 48.10 -54.81 -11.20
N GLY A 23 48.47 -54.55 -12.47
CA GLY A 23 48.72 -55.60 -13.46
C GLY A 23 49.45 -54.98 -14.65
N GLY A 24 50.80 -55.22 -14.71
CA GLY A 24 51.63 -54.69 -15.75
C GLY A 24 51.70 -55.59 -16.98
N HIS A 25 52.06 -55.03 -18.12
CA HIS A 25 52.93 -55.66 -19.14
C HIS A 25 53.56 -54.54 -20.01
N LYS A 26 54.92 -54.75 -20.21
CA LYS A 26 55.79 -53.99 -21.10
C LYS A 26 55.52 -54.30 -22.56
N LYS A 27 55.67 -53.31 -23.47
CA LYS A 27 56.63 -53.33 -24.59
C LYS A 27 56.61 -52.00 -25.38
N GLU A 28 57.76 -51.43 -25.45
CA GLU A 28 58.53 -50.66 -26.42
C GLU A 28 57.92 -49.99 -27.64
N SER A 29 58.27 -48.72 -27.73
CA SER A 29 58.95 -48.01 -28.82
C SER A 29 58.23 -47.75 -30.14
N LYS A 30 57.94 -46.50 -30.43
CA LYS A 30 58.62 -45.69 -31.49
C LYS A 30 58.10 -44.24 -31.56
N ALA A 31 59.03 -43.43 -31.88
CA ALA A 31 59.02 -41.99 -31.94
C ALA A 31 58.04 -41.35 -32.95
N THR A 32 57.84 -40.08 -32.71
CA THR A 32 57.67 -38.96 -33.68
C THR A 32 56.21 -38.59 -34.01
N THR A 33 55.71 -37.52 -33.48
CA THR A 33 55.48 -36.27 -34.23
C THR A 33 54.84 -35.28 -33.28
N GLU A 34 55.50 -34.16 -33.04
CA GLU A 34 54.93 -32.99 -32.38
C GLU A 34 53.78 -32.47 -33.25
N THR A 35 52.60 -32.57 -32.72
CA THR A 35 51.45 -31.82 -33.22
C THR A 35 51.23 -30.67 -32.26
N VAL A 36 51.64 -29.47 -32.64
CA VAL A 36 51.34 -28.23 -31.96
C VAL A 36 49.81 -28.08 -31.93
N ALA A 37 49.19 -28.32 -30.76
CA ALA A 37 47.79 -28.03 -30.53
C ALA A 37 47.62 -26.49 -30.60
N LYS A 38 46.98 -26.04 -31.67
CA LYS A 38 46.52 -24.69 -31.87
C LYS A 38 45.50 -24.39 -30.74
N VAL A 39 45.97 -23.63 -29.76
CA VAL A 39 45.05 -23.07 -28.72
C VAL A 39 44.09 -22.14 -29.44
N THR A 40 42.88 -22.62 -29.68
CA THR A 40 41.79 -21.78 -30.13
C THR A 40 41.38 -20.94 -28.93
N THR A 41 41.80 -19.68 -28.91
CA THR A 41 41.24 -18.66 -27.99
C THR A 41 39.76 -18.55 -28.30
N VAL A 42 38.93 -19.09 -27.42
CA VAL A 42 37.47 -18.80 -27.41
C VAL A 42 37.37 -17.35 -26.97
N GLU A 43 37.19 -16.45 -27.92
CA GLU A 43 36.74 -15.09 -27.63
C GLU A 43 35.39 -15.21 -26.94
N THR A 44 35.37 -15.02 -25.63
CA THR A 44 34.13 -14.84 -24.87
C THR A 44 33.57 -13.50 -25.32
N THR A 45 32.70 -13.51 -26.33
CA THR A 45 31.88 -12.36 -26.66
C THR A 45 31.03 -12.06 -25.45
N THR A 46 31.43 -11.09 -24.66
CA THR A 46 30.55 -10.47 -23.65
C THR A 46 29.42 -9.79 -24.42
N VAL A 47 28.28 -10.50 -24.58
CA VAL A 47 27.05 -9.89 -25.05
C VAL A 47 26.70 -8.83 -24.01
N ALA A 48 26.71 -7.56 -24.42
CA ALA A 48 26.24 -6.49 -23.57
C ALA A 48 24.85 -6.85 -23.08
N PRO A 49 24.52 -6.64 -21.78
CA PRO A 49 23.21 -6.93 -21.27
C PRO A 49 22.16 -6.21 -22.11
N ALA A 50 21.12 -6.93 -22.53
CA ALA A 50 20.05 -6.36 -23.30
C ALA A 50 19.49 -5.14 -22.55
N LYS A 51 19.29 -4.01 -23.25
CA LYS A 51 18.73 -2.80 -22.65
C LYS A 51 17.37 -3.14 -22.06
N LEU A 52 17.16 -2.82 -20.77
CA LEU A 52 15.85 -2.96 -20.14
C LEU A 52 14.82 -2.08 -20.83
N PRO A 53 13.52 -2.45 -20.81
CA PRO A 53 12.44 -1.60 -21.26
C PRO A 53 12.48 -0.21 -20.62
N ASP A 54 12.16 0.84 -21.39
CA ASP A 54 12.15 2.22 -20.89
C ASP A 54 11.11 2.47 -19.78
N SER A 55 10.15 1.53 -19.61
CA SER A 55 9.16 1.53 -18.54
C SER A 55 9.75 1.15 -17.17
N LEU A 56 10.96 0.58 -17.12
CA LEU A 56 11.68 0.20 -15.90
C LEU A 56 12.77 1.21 -15.56
N LEU A 57 13.20 1.25 -14.30
CA LEU A 57 14.35 2.04 -13.89
C LEU A 57 15.64 1.47 -14.49
N PRO A 58 16.61 2.31 -14.86
CA PRO A 58 17.93 1.84 -15.29
C PRO A 58 18.56 0.95 -14.22
N PHE A 59 19.06 -0.24 -14.61
CA PHE A 59 19.63 -1.17 -13.65
C PHE A 59 21.02 -0.73 -13.17
N LYS A 60 21.14 -0.39 -11.87
CA LYS A 60 22.36 0.12 -11.26
C LYS A 60 22.92 -0.77 -10.14
N LYS A 61 22.26 -1.88 -9.81
CA LYS A 61 22.61 -2.75 -8.67
C LYS A 61 22.57 -2.04 -7.32
N GLU A 62 21.74 -1.01 -7.19
CA GLU A 62 21.52 -0.23 -5.99
C GLU A 62 20.02 0.07 -5.84
N LYS A 63 19.56 0.28 -4.61
CA LYS A 63 18.17 0.70 -4.37
C LYS A 63 17.92 2.05 -5.05
N GLN A 64 16.88 2.11 -5.85
CA GLN A 64 16.37 3.33 -6.44
C GLN A 64 14.92 3.51 -6.00
N LEU A 65 14.54 4.72 -5.58
CA LEU A 65 13.16 5.09 -5.28
C LEU A 65 12.92 6.46 -5.91
N VAL A 66 12.08 6.48 -6.93
CA VAL A 66 11.70 7.68 -7.67
C VAL A 66 10.23 7.95 -7.40
N LEU A 67 9.94 9.08 -6.78
CA LEU A 67 8.59 9.57 -6.56
C LEU A 67 8.30 10.66 -7.58
N GLY A 68 7.17 10.55 -8.27
CA GLY A 68 6.69 11.65 -9.10
C GLY A 68 6.33 12.86 -8.23
N ASP A 69 6.51 14.06 -8.75
CA ASP A 69 6.07 15.27 -8.06
C ASP A 69 4.53 15.27 -7.93
N LEU A 70 4.03 15.92 -6.89
CA LEU A 70 2.59 16.19 -6.80
C LEU A 70 2.18 17.06 -7.99
N ASP A 71 1.01 16.77 -8.56
CA ASP A 71 0.49 17.57 -9.66
C ASP A 71 -0.08 18.93 -9.18
N LYS A 72 -0.64 19.71 -10.11
CA LYS A 72 -1.23 21.02 -9.82
C LYS A 72 -2.38 21.00 -8.79
N LEU A 73 -2.97 19.83 -8.55
CA LEU A 73 -4.04 19.59 -7.58
C LEU A 73 -3.51 18.92 -6.30
N GLU A 74 -2.19 18.86 -6.11
CA GLU A 74 -1.52 18.22 -4.98
C GLU A 74 -1.76 16.70 -4.90
N ARG A 75 -2.10 16.05 -6.02
CA ARG A 75 -2.31 14.60 -6.11
C ARG A 75 -0.98 13.89 -6.38
N SER A 76 -0.77 12.73 -5.75
CA SER A 76 0.38 11.87 -6.08
C SER A 76 0.28 11.36 -7.52
N THR A 77 1.40 11.26 -8.21
CA THR A 77 1.43 10.88 -9.62
C THR A 77 2.01 9.50 -9.89
N SER A 78 3.05 9.12 -9.18
CA SER A 78 3.65 7.78 -9.26
C SER A 78 4.66 7.54 -8.15
N ALA A 79 4.88 6.26 -7.85
CA ALA A 79 6.03 5.81 -7.06
C ALA A 79 6.67 4.62 -7.77
N HIS A 80 7.98 4.65 -8.00
CA HIS A 80 8.72 3.63 -8.72
C HIS A 80 9.95 3.22 -7.91
N ILE A 81 10.06 1.95 -7.57
CA ILE A 81 11.17 1.42 -6.78
C ILE A 81 11.84 0.27 -7.52
N GLN A 82 13.17 0.25 -7.45
CA GLN A 82 13.96 -0.92 -7.84
C GLN A 82 14.83 -1.30 -6.63
N LEU A 83 14.70 -2.54 -6.15
CA LEU A 83 15.38 -2.96 -4.92
C LEU A 83 15.71 -4.45 -4.93
N ASN A 84 16.73 -4.81 -4.15
CA ASN A 84 17.05 -6.18 -3.74
C ASN A 84 16.52 -6.45 -2.32
N ILE A 85 16.43 -7.73 -1.91
CA ILE A 85 15.99 -8.12 -0.56
C ILE A 85 16.78 -7.40 0.56
N LYS A 86 18.06 -7.11 0.35
CA LYS A 86 18.93 -6.43 1.32
C LYS A 86 18.54 -4.98 1.58
N ASP A 87 17.79 -4.39 0.66
CA ASP A 87 17.39 -2.99 0.67
C ASP A 87 16.05 -2.76 1.38
N LYS A 88 15.39 -3.85 1.81
CA LYS A 88 14.12 -3.74 2.57
C LYS A 88 14.32 -2.93 3.84
N PRO A 89 13.31 -2.13 4.25
CA PRO A 89 13.38 -1.33 5.47
C PRO A 89 13.67 -2.20 6.70
N LYS A 90 14.60 -1.74 7.53
CA LYS A 90 14.94 -2.38 8.82
C LYS A 90 14.23 -1.69 9.99
N ALA A 91 13.86 -0.43 9.82
CA ALA A 91 13.13 0.31 10.83
C ALA A 91 11.69 -0.20 10.97
N LYS A 92 11.14 -0.11 12.17
CA LYS A 92 9.74 -0.41 12.41
C LYS A 92 8.90 0.72 11.83
N ARG A 93 7.80 0.36 11.16
CA ARG A 93 6.80 1.31 10.66
C ARG A 93 6.21 2.14 11.79
N GLU A 94 5.97 3.42 11.52
CA GLU A 94 5.20 4.30 12.42
C GLU A 94 3.78 3.76 12.60
N PRO A 95 3.22 3.87 13.82
CA PRO A 95 1.89 3.30 14.11
C PRO A 95 0.76 4.00 13.35
N LYS A 96 0.95 5.25 12.92
CA LYS A 96 -0.05 6.05 12.21
C LYS A 96 0.58 6.89 11.13
N ILE A 97 -0.11 6.98 10.00
CA ILE A 97 0.14 8.01 8.99
C ILE A 97 -0.50 9.30 9.50
N SER A 98 0.29 10.37 9.59
CA SER A 98 -0.09 11.66 10.19
C SER A 98 -0.42 12.75 9.16
N VAL A 99 -0.24 12.47 7.87
CA VAL A 99 -0.53 13.37 6.76
C VAL A 99 -1.69 12.84 5.94
N ASP A 100 -2.49 13.72 5.38
CA ASP A 100 -3.65 13.38 4.55
C ASP A 100 -3.35 13.73 3.09
N PRO A 101 -3.40 12.76 2.15
CA PRO A 101 -3.38 13.09 0.74
C PRO A 101 -4.63 13.89 0.36
N VAL A 102 -4.51 14.74 -0.66
CA VAL A 102 -5.64 15.56 -1.13
C VAL A 102 -6.87 14.70 -1.43
N GLY A 103 -8.06 15.20 -1.12
CA GLY A 103 -9.33 14.48 -1.31
C GLY A 103 -9.58 13.37 -0.29
N TRP A 104 -8.66 13.11 0.65
CA TRP A 104 -8.89 12.08 1.65
C TRP A 104 -9.89 12.50 2.72
N HIS A 105 -10.96 11.72 2.83
CA HIS A 105 -11.94 11.82 3.90
C HIS A 105 -12.14 10.45 4.54
N ASN A 106 -12.46 10.42 5.82
CA ASN A 106 -12.63 9.15 6.51
C ASN A 106 -14.05 9.00 7.06
N TYR A 107 -14.85 8.23 6.38
CA TYR A 107 -16.21 7.91 6.75
C TYR A 107 -16.31 6.48 7.29
N LYS A 108 -17.09 6.29 8.36
CA LYS A 108 -17.56 4.96 8.72
C LYS A 108 -18.86 4.66 7.97
N MET A 109 -18.85 3.55 7.26
CA MET A 109 -19.97 3.09 6.44
C MET A 109 -20.47 1.73 6.93
N PRO A 110 -21.77 1.43 6.92
CA PRO A 110 -22.28 0.08 7.11
C PRO A 110 -21.62 -0.86 6.10
N ILE A 111 -21.21 -2.06 6.54
CA ILE A 111 -20.54 -3.02 5.67
C ILE A 111 -21.52 -3.87 4.85
N ASP A 112 -22.76 -3.96 5.30
CA ASP A 112 -23.82 -4.75 4.67
C ASP A 112 -25.21 -4.19 5.03
N ASP A 113 -26.26 -4.74 4.42
CA ASP A 113 -27.67 -4.45 4.65
C ASP A 113 -28.34 -5.41 5.65
N SER A 114 -27.58 -6.30 6.29
CA SER A 114 -28.11 -7.33 7.21
C SER A 114 -28.72 -6.75 8.49
N GLY A 115 -28.56 -5.43 8.71
CA GLY A 115 -28.95 -4.78 9.95
C GLY A 115 -28.07 -5.16 11.15
N SER A 116 -26.89 -5.73 10.89
CA SER A 116 -25.90 -6.08 11.93
C SER A 116 -25.39 -4.86 12.71
N GLY A 117 -25.54 -3.65 12.15
CA GLY A 117 -24.97 -2.41 12.69
C GLY A 117 -23.45 -2.34 12.59
N LYS A 118 -22.81 -3.29 11.90
CA LYS A 118 -21.35 -3.27 11.68
C LYS A 118 -20.98 -2.17 10.72
N GLU A 119 -20.00 -1.37 11.09
CA GLU A 119 -19.44 -0.31 10.26
C GLU A 119 -17.92 -0.44 10.14
N ALA A 120 -17.38 -0.02 8.99
CA ALA A 120 -15.95 0.05 8.75
C ALA A 120 -15.57 1.40 8.14
N TRP A 121 -14.28 1.74 8.23
CA TRP A 121 -13.74 2.90 7.58
C TRP A 121 -13.64 2.68 6.07
N LEU A 122 -14.22 3.61 5.28
CA LEU A 122 -14.25 3.51 3.83
C LEU A 122 -12.87 3.65 3.21
N MET A 123 -12.11 4.66 3.65
CA MET A 123 -10.85 5.06 3.02
C MET A 123 -9.64 4.79 3.90
N ASN A 124 -8.55 4.43 3.26
CA ASN A 124 -7.21 4.39 3.83
C ASN A 124 -6.32 5.45 3.17
N ARG A 125 -5.34 5.97 3.91
CA ARG A 125 -4.19 6.67 3.34
C ARG A 125 -3.30 5.61 2.71
N GLY A 126 -3.63 5.21 1.48
CA GLY A 126 -2.98 4.09 0.80
C GLY A 126 -1.58 4.50 0.32
N HIS A 127 -0.56 3.69 0.64
CA HIS A 127 0.74 3.86 0.00
C HIS A 127 0.67 3.41 -1.46
N LEU A 128 1.32 4.14 -2.34
CA LEU A 128 1.56 3.67 -3.70
C LEU A 128 2.54 2.48 -3.64
N VAL A 129 3.72 2.67 -3.14
CA VAL A 129 4.67 1.59 -2.82
C VAL A 129 4.67 1.37 -1.32
N GLY A 130 4.24 0.20 -0.88
CA GLY A 130 4.07 -0.14 0.53
C GLY A 130 5.35 0.05 1.35
N TYR A 131 5.18 0.34 2.64
CA TYR A 131 6.29 0.54 3.58
C TYR A 131 7.32 -0.59 3.55
N GLN A 132 6.87 -1.83 3.37
CA GLN A 132 7.73 -3.02 3.32
C GLN A 132 8.81 -2.99 2.23
N PHE A 133 8.65 -2.12 1.22
CA PHE A 133 9.62 -1.88 0.15
C PHE A 133 10.25 -0.50 0.27
N SER A 134 9.42 0.55 0.39
CA SER A 134 9.85 1.94 0.37
C SER A 134 10.54 2.39 1.66
N GLY A 135 9.99 2.02 2.81
CA GLY A 135 10.36 2.55 4.12
C GLY A 135 9.79 3.94 4.41
N LEU A 136 8.81 4.39 3.60
CA LEU A 136 8.18 5.70 3.75
C LEU A 136 6.84 5.57 4.47
N ASP A 137 6.62 6.37 5.51
CA ASP A 137 5.34 6.44 6.24
C ASP A 137 4.52 7.66 5.83
N ASN A 138 5.08 8.86 5.92
CA ASN A 138 4.37 10.13 5.81
C ASN A 138 4.80 10.97 4.57
N GLU A 139 5.12 10.33 3.46
CA GLU A 139 5.48 11.00 2.21
C GLU A 139 4.25 11.16 1.32
N LEU A 140 3.76 12.38 1.14
CA LEU A 140 2.54 12.67 0.35
C LEU A 140 2.64 12.19 -1.10
N ARG A 141 3.83 12.24 -1.72
CA ARG A 141 4.03 11.74 -3.09
C ARG A 141 3.87 10.22 -3.21
N ASN A 142 3.92 9.51 -2.07
CA ASN A 142 3.71 8.07 -1.98
C ASN A 142 2.34 7.69 -1.37
N LEU A 143 1.45 8.65 -1.16
CA LEU A 143 0.13 8.43 -0.56
C LEU A 143 -0.98 8.88 -1.49
N THR A 144 -2.07 8.10 -1.54
CA THR A 144 -3.30 8.48 -2.24
C THR A 144 -4.51 7.94 -1.47
N PRO A 145 -5.70 8.56 -1.60
CA PRO A 145 -6.91 7.99 -1.04
C PRO A 145 -7.27 6.67 -1.73
N MET A 146 -7.30 5.58 -0.97
CA MET A 146 -7.72 4.26 -1.44
C MET A 146 -8.85 3.73 -0.58
N THR A 147 -9.83 3.08 -1.18
CA THR A 147 -10.83 2.33 -0.40
C THR A 147 -10.15 1.24 0.42
N ALA A 148 -10.73 0.89 1.56
CA ALA A 148 -10.23 -0.24 2.36
C ALA A 148 -10.21 -1.52 1.52
N LEU A 149 -11.24 -1.74 0.68
CA LEU A 149 -11.31 -2.89 -0.22
C LEU A 149 -10.13 -2.93 -1.18
N LEU A 150 -9.82 -1.84 -1.86
CA LEU A 150 -8.65 -1.77 -2.77
C LEU A 150 -7.33 -1.95 -2.01
N ASN A 151 -7.18 -1.29 -0.87
CA ASN A 151 -5.90 -1.29 -0.14
C ASN A 151 -5.61 -2.62 0.56
N THR A 152 -6.62 -3.21 1.24
CA THR A 152 -6.43 -4.37 2.12
C THR A 152 -7.24 -5.61 1.75
N GLY A 153 -8.06 -5.55 0.71
CA GLY A 153 -8.84 -6.67 0.19
C GLY A 153 -10.18 -6.90 0.88
N SER A 154 -10.50 -6.13 1.92
CA SER A 154 -11.75 -6.27 2.69
C SER A 154 -12.29 -4.91 3.12
N LEU A 155 -13.59 -4.84 3.43
CA LEU A 155 -14.21 -3.62 3.93
C LEU A 155 -13.80 -3.31 5.37
N SER A 156 -13.60 -4.33 6.21
CA SER A 156 -13.40 -4.14 7.65
C SER A 156 -12.11 -4.75 8.20
N ASP A 157 -11.43 -5.59 7.42
CA ASP A 157 -10.26 -6.35 7.85
C ASP A 157 -9.23 -6.43 6.71
N LYS A 158 -8.43 -7.48 6.68
CA LYS A 158 -7.45 -7.76 5.61
C LYS A 158 -7.78 -9.09 4.96
N ASP A 159 -7.87 -9.07 3.64
CA ASP A 159 -7.95 -10.27 2.82
C ASP A 159 -6.80 -10.29 1.82
N SER A 160 -5.74 -10.99 2.19
CA SER A 160 -4.55 -11.14 1.35
C SER A 160 -4.74 -12.08 0.15
N ALA A 161 -5.87 -12.77 0.06
CA ALA A 161 -6.22 -13.62 -1.08
C ALA A 161 -7.02 -12.89 -2.15
N ASN A 162 -7.51 -11.68 -1.84
CA ASN A 162 -8.29 -10.88 -2.78
C ASN A 162 -7.42 -10.30 -3.89
N GLN A 163 -7.50 -10.89 -5.09
CA GLN A 163 -6.72 -10.50 -6.27
C GLN A 163 -7.10 -9.13 -6.85
N THR A 164 -8.15 -8.48 -6.35
CA THR A 164 -8.54 -7.12 -6.75
C THR A 164 -7.99 -6.04 -5.80
N ALA A 165 -7.07 -6.41 -4.90
CA ALA A 165 -6.51 -5.52 -3.90
C ALA A 165 -4.98 -5.42 -3.96
N MET A 166 -4.46 -4.26 -3.57
CA MET A 166 -3.02 -3.97 -3.48
C MET A 166 -2.29 -4.99 -2.60
N LEU A 167 -2.88 -5.34 -1.44
CA LEU A 167 -2.26 -6.24 -0.46
C LEU A 167 -1.89 -7.60 -1.05
N PHE A 168 -2.71 -8.15 -1.97
CA PHE A 168 -2.40 -9.40 -2.65
C PHE A 168 -1.08 -9.30 -3.42
N TYR A 169 -0.95 -8.30 -4.28
CA TYR A 169 0.24 -8.12 -5.12
C TYR A 169 1.47 -7.78 -4.30
N GLU A 170 1.35 -6.89 -3.33
CA GLU A 170 2.49 -6.53 -2.47
C GLU A 170 3.03 -7.69 -1.65
N ASN A 171 2.16 -8.56 -1.12
CA ASN A 171 2.59 -9.77 -0.42
C ASN A 171 3.29 -10.75 -1.37
N ASN A 172 2.73 -11.01 -2.55
CA ASN A 172 3.34 -11.90 -3.51
C ASN A 172 4.67 -11.36 -4.06
N LEU A 173 4.80 -10.05 -4.27
CA LEU A 173 6.08 -9.41 -4.63
C LEU A 173 7.10 -9.50 -3.49
N ALA A 174 6.65 -9.37 -2.23
CA ALA A 174 7.51 -9.54 -1.07
C ALA A 174 8.00 -10.99 -0.92
N ASP A 175 7.16 -11.96 -1.23
CA ASP A 175 7.54 -13.38 -1.23
C ASP A 175 8.46 -13.68 -2.40
N TRP A 176 8.20 -13.10 -3.58
CA TRP A 176 9.06 -13.25 -4.74
C TRP A 176 10.49 -12.74 -4.45
N ILE A 177 10.67 -11.53 -3.91
CA ILE A 177 12.00 -10.99 -3.60
C ILE A 177 12.72 -11.78 -2.49
N ASN A 178 11.97 -12.38 -1.55
CA ASN A 178 12.52 -13.28 -0.55
C ASN A 178 13.06 -14.59 -1.17
N ALA A 179 12.35 -15.10 -2.18
CA ALA A 179 12.76 -16.32 -2.90
C ALA A 179 13.91 -16.08 -3.90
N HIS A 180 14.16 -14.82 -4.29
CA HIS A 180 15.17 -14.41 -5.27
C HIS A 180 16.20 -13.45 -4.67
N PRO A 181 17.00 -13.88 -3.67
CA PRO A 181 17.84 -12.96 -2.87
C PRO A 181 18.99 -12.31 -3.66
N ASN A 182 19.33 -12.84 -4.83
CA ASN A 182 20.36 -12.31 -5.70
C ASN A 182 19.82 -11.41 -6.82
N ASP A 183 18.50 -11.35 -6.98
CA ASP A 183 17.83 -10.63 -8.05
C ASP A 183 17.18 -9.35 -7.53
N TRP A 184 16.64 -8.56 -8.41
CA TRP A 184 16.06 -7.27 -8.13
C TRP A 184 14.59 -7.25 -8.53
N LEU A 185 13.77 -6.58 -7.75
CA LEU A 185 12.40 -6.25 -8.10
C LEU A 185 12.37 -4.82 -8.62
N ASP A 186 11.76 -4.63 -9.79
CA ASP A 186 11.32 -3.33 -10.27
C ASP A 186 9.80 -3.26 -10.11
N TYR A 187 9.31 -2.26 -9.38
CA TYR A 187 7.90 -2.11 -9.02
C TYR A 187 7.48 -0.65 -9.08
N LYS A 188 6.51 -0.36 -9.95
CA LYS A 188 5.94 0.98 -10.13
C LYS A 188 4.46 0.97 -9.85
N VAL A 189 3.97 2.01 -9.21
CA VAL A 189 2.54 2.22 -8.92
C VAL A 189 2.13 3.60 -9.39
N THR A 190 1.04 3.66 -10.15
CA THR A 190 0.52 4.88 -10.75
C THR A 190 -0.98 5.01 -10.43
N PRO A 191 -1.40 6.04 -9.70
CA PRO A 191 -2.81 6.36 -9.53
C PRO A 191 -3.37 6.97 -10.83
N ILE A 192 -4.56 6.52 -11.24
CA ILE A 192 -5.23 6.97 -12.46
C ILE A 192 -6.45 7.79 -12.08
N TYR A 193 -6.40 9.08 -12.39
CA TYR A 193 -7.46 10.05 -12.16
C TYR A 193 -8.21 10.35 -13.47
N GLU A 194 -9.47 10.75 -13.36
CA GLU A 194 -10.22 11.33 -14.47
C GLU A 194 -10.30 12.86 -14.30
N GLY A 195 -9.71 13.60 -15.23
CA GLY A 195 -9.70 15.07 -15.19
C GLY A 195 -9.16 15.63 -13.86
N ASP A 196 -9.94 16.50 -13.23
CA ASP A 196 -9.58 17.19 -11.99
C ASP A 196 -10.11 16.48 -10.72
N GLU A 197 -10.48 15.20 -10.80
CA GLU A 197 -10.90 14.39 -9.65
C GLU A 197 -9.77 14.24 -8.62
N LEU A 198 -10.11 14.37 -7.33
CA LEU A 198 -9.13 14.28 -6.25
C LEU A 198 -8.84 12.84 -5.81
N ILE A 199 -9.76 11.91 -6.10
CA ILE A 199 -9.61 10.49 -5.80
C ILE A 199 -9.29 9.74 -7.09
N PRO A 200 -8.25 8.90 -7.14
CA PRO A 200 -7.98 8.09 -8.32
C PRO A 200 -9.10 7.05 -8.51
N ARG A 201 -9.52 6.88 -9.77
CA ARG A 201 -10.48 5.84 -10.13
C ARG A 201 -9.88 4.45 -10.07
N LYS A 202 -8.59 4.36 -10.40
CA LYS A 202 -7.84 3.10 -10.48
C LYS A 202 -6.42 3.28 -9.98
N ILE A 203 -5.81 2.16 -9.64
CA ILE A 203 -4.37 2.08 -9.38
C ILE A 203 -3.78 1.09 -10.39
N GLU A 204 -2.77 1.51 -11.12
CA GLU A 204 -1.97 0.65 -11.98
C GLU A 204 -0.72 0.20 -11.23
N LEU A 205 -0.47 -1.10 -11.24
CA LEU A 205 0.75 -1.73 -10.79
C LEU A 205 1.53 -2.20 -12.00
N GLN A 206 2.82 -2.00 -12.00
CA GLN A 206 3.74 -2.49 -13.02
C GLN A 206 4.93 -3.12 -12.33
N TYR A 207 5.31 -4.35 -12.70
CA TYR A 207 6.43 -5.02 -12.05
C TYR A 207 7.16 -6.03 -12.95
N ALA A 208 8.44 -6.19 -12.67
CA ALA A 208 9.31 -7.18 -13.28
C ALA A 208 10.47 -7.57 -12.35
N GLY A 209 11.05 -8.71 -12.56
CA GLY A 209 12.30 -9.10 -11.93
C GLY A 209 13.50 -8.74 -12.82
N ILE A 210 14.65 -8.54 -12.20
CA ILE A 210 15.92 -8.28 -12.91
C ILE A 210 17.00 -9.15 -12.26
N LYS A 211 17.64 -9.99 -13.04
CA LYS A 211 18.76 -10.80 -12.56
C LYS A 211 19.96 -9.93 -12.22
N SER A 212 20.88 -10.47 -11.44
CA SER A 212 22.12 -9.80 -11.07
C SER A 212 23.01 -9.40 -12.27
N ASP A 213 22.81 -10.01 -13.44
CA ASP A 213 23.49 -9.66 -14.69
C ASP A 213 22.74 -8.59 -15.51
N GLY A 214 21.58 -8.13 -15.05
CA GLY A 214 20.72 -7.16 -15.73
C GLY A 214 19.67 -7.78 -16.66
N THR A 215 19.59 -9.10 -16.74
CA THR A 215 18.59 -9.79 -17.57
C THR A 215 17.20 -9.66 -16.96
N LEU A 216 16.20 -9.27 -17.75
CA LEU A 216 14.82 -9.19 -17.34
C LEU A 216 14.25 -10.57 -16.98
N MET A 217 13.46 -10.62 -15.93
CA MET A 217 12.68 -11.79 -15.50
C MET A 217 11.21 -11.42 -15.42
N LYS A 218 10.38 -12.18 -16.08
CA LYS A 218 8.93 -12.04 -15.91
C LYS A 218 8.52 -12.48 -14.49
N ILE A 219 7.69 -11.66 -13.84
CA ILE A 219 6.95 -12.02 -12.62
C ILE A 219 5.46 -12.12 -13.00
N SER A 220 4.78 -13.20 -12.61
CA SER A 220 3.33 -13.35 -12.80
C SER A 220 2.80 -14.28 -11.72
N PHE A 221 1.67 -13.91 -11.13
CA PHE A 221 0.96 -14.69 -10.10
C PHE A 221 -0.26 -15.41 -10.67
N GLY A 222 -0.49 -15.32 -11.99
CA GLY A 222 -1.55 -16.02 -12.70
C GLY A 222 -2.95 -15.48 -12.44
N THR A 223 -3.06 -14.20 -12.05
CA THR A 223 -4.36 -13.57 -11.84
C THR A 223 -4.99 -13.13 -13.17
N LYS A 224 -6.31 -12.94 -13.17
CA LYS A 224 -7.02 -12.42 -14.35
C LYS A 224 -6.77 -10.93 -14.60
N GLN A 225 -6.28 -10.21 -13.60
CA GLN A 225 -5.95 -8.79 -13.68
C GLN A 225 -4.58 -8.54 -14.32
N GLU A 226 -3.72 -9.56 -14.37
CA GLU A 226 -2.40 -9.45 -14.97
C GLU A 226 -2.46 -9.42 -16.50
N ASN A 227 -1.77 -8.46 -17.08
CA ASN A 227 -1.43 -8.40 -18.48
C ASN A 227 0.08 -8.26 -18.62
N VAL A 228 0.73 -9.21 -19.30
CA VAL A 228 2.18 -9.16 -19.55
C VAL A 228 2.38 -8.54 -20.92
N ASP A 229 3.11 -7.45 -20.98
CA ASP A 229 3.40 -6.78 -22.25
C ASP A 229 4.46 -7.55 -23.08
N LYS A 230 4.68 -7.05 -24.31
CA LYS A 230 5.64 -7.65 -25.26
C LYS A 230 7.09 -7.67 -24.75
N ASP A 231 7.41 -6.80 -23.81
CA ASP A 231 8.73 -6.65 -23.21
C ASP A 231 8.91 -7.51 -21.95
N GLY A 232 7.87 -8.22 -21.51
CA GLY A 232 7.90 -9.13 -20.35
C GLY A 232 7.60 -8.45 -19.01
N VAL A 233 7.13 -7.22 -19.02
CA VAL A 233 6.69 -6.47 -17.84
C VAL A 233 5.23 -6.78 -17.55
N THR A 234 4.90 -7.03 -16.30
CA THR A 234 3.52 -7.33 -15.88
C THR A 234 2.82 -6.07 -15.41
N HIS A 235 1.61 -5.86 -15.91
CA HIS A 235 0.72 -4.76 -15.59
C HIS A 235 -0.54 -5.29 -14.93
N VAL A 236 -1.03 -4.57 -13.92
CA VAL A 236 -2.28 -4.86 -13.20
C VAL A 236 -3.02 -3.54 -13.01
N THR A 237 -4.31 -3.51 -13.31
CA THR A 237 -5.15 -2.35 -13.04
C THR A 237 -6.24 -2.73 -12.05
N LEU A 238 -6.31 -2.02 -10.93
CA LEU A 238 -7.24 -2.25 -9.83
C LEU A 238 -8.20 -1.06 -9.68
N ASP A 239 -9.50 -1.35 -9.54
CA ASP A 239 -10.51 -0.32 -9.37
C ASP A 239 -10.57 0.19 -7.92
N ASN A 240 -10.63 1.50 -7.75
CA ASN A 240 -10.75 2.14 -6.43
C ASN A 240 -12.23 2.36 -6.07
N ILE A 241 -12.93 1.28 -5.83
CA ILE A 241 -14.37 1.23 -5.56
C ILE A 241 -14.66 0.62 -4.19
N SER A 242 -15.90 0.78 -3.71
CA SER A 242 -16.41 0.06 -2.55
C SER A 242 -17.89 -0.29 -2.74
N PRO A 243 -18.31 -1.54 -2.49
CA PRO A 243 -19.69 -1.98 -2.71
C PRO A 243 -20.68 -1.40 -1.71
N ASN A 244 -20.21 -0.80 -0.61
CA ASN A 244 -21.04 -0.24 0.48
C ASN A 244 -21.12 1.29 0.45
N ALA A 245 -20.50 1.95 -0.56
CA ALA A 245 -20.48 3.40 -0.63
C ALA A 245 -20.51 3.91 -2.08
N LYS A 246 -21.22 5.01 -2.29
CA LYS A 246 -21.11 5.83 -3.49
C LYS A 246 -20.06 6.90 -3.24
N ILE A 247 -18.97 6.85 -4.00
CA ILE A 247 -17.84 7.76 -3.86
C ILE A 247 -17.99 8.90 -4.87
N ASP A 248 -17.88 10.14 -4.40
CA ASP A 248 -17.67 11.30 -5.23
C ASP A 248 -16.15 11.49 -5.44
N TYR A 249 -15.65 11.06 -6.58
CA TYR A 249 -14.23 11.13 -6.91
C TYR A 249 -13.71 12.55 -7.08
N ALA A 250 -14.59 13.50 -7.41
CA ALA A 250 -14.19 14.89 -7.57
C ALA A 250 -13.78 15.52 -6.23
N THR A 251 -14.43 15.14 -5.14
CA THR A 251 -14.23 15.77 -3.83
C THR A 251 -13.67 14.84 -2.76
N GLY A 252 -13.82 13.51 -2.95
CA GLY A 252 -13.52 12.51 -1.91
C GLY A 252 -14.66 12.30 -0.91
N ASN A 253 -15.79 12.98 -1.08
CA ASN A 253 -16.97 12.71 -0.28
C ASN A 253 -17.58 11.35 -0.63
N ALA A 254 -18.35 10.78 0.29
CA ALA A 254 -19.01 9.51 0.04
C ALA A 254 -20.30 9.37 0.83
N GLU A 255 -21.25 8.66 0.22
CA GLU A 255 -22.55 8.33 0.80
C GLU A 255 -22.66 6.81 1.00
N PRO A 256 -23.22 6.32 2.11
CA PRO A 256 -23.44 4.91 2.33
C PRO A 256 -24.52 4.39 1.37
N LEU A 257 -24.32 3.19 0.81
CA LEU A 257 -25.34 2.49 0.01
C LEU A 257 -26.29 1.65 0.88
N PHE A 258 -25.90 1.35 2.11
CA PHE A 258 -26.72 0.64 3.07
C PHE A 258 -27.18 1.58 4.19
N ALA A 259 -28.45 1.41 4.62
CA ALA A 259 -28.99 2.21 5.72
C ALA A 259 -28.26 1.92 7.03
N LYS A 260 -27.91 2.94 7.79
CA LYS A 260 -27.49 2.75 9.18
C LYS A 260 -28.66 2.18 9.98
N LYS A 261 -28.39 1.14 10.77
CA LYS A 261 -29.37 0.68 11.77
C LYS A 261 -29.57 1.80 12.78
N VAL A 262 -30.74 2.41 12.77
CA VAL A 262 -31.19 3.25 13.88
C VAL A 262 -31.53 2.30 15.01
N GLU A 263 -30.71 2.24 16.07
CA GLU A 263 -31.14 1.61 17.32
C GLU A 263 -32.34 2.39 17.85
N THR A 264 -33.53 1.88 17.52
CA THR A 264 -34.75 2.37 18.14
C THR A 264 -34.76 1.85 19.56
N THR A 265 -34.28 2.65 20.49
CA THR A 265 -34.62 2.47 21.89
C THR A 265 -36.13 2.68 21.98
N VAL A 266 -36.90 1.58 22.07
CA VAL A 266 -38.36 1.64 22.28
C VAL A 266 -38.58 2.20 23.66
N VAL A 267 -38.68 3.51 23.78
CA VAL A 267 -39.40 4.14 24.85
C VAL A 267 -40.86 4.20 24.38
N GLN A 268 -41.70 3.29 24.89
CA GLN A 268 -43.13 3.38 24.73
C GLN A 268 -43.62 4.69 25.32
N THR A 269 -44.07 5.61 24.49
CA THR A 269 -45.22 6.50 24.79
C THR A 269 -45.63 7.27 23.54
N GLU A 270 -46.86 7.00 23.10
CA GLU A 270 -47.82 7.86 22.40
C GLU A 270 -47.44 8.69 21.17
N ALA A 271 -48.16 8.37 20.13
CA ALA A 271 -48.68 9.06 18.95
C ALA A 271 -48.12 10.44 18.54
N VAL A 272 -47.79 10.47 17.23
CA VAL A 272 -47.88 11.60 16.27
C VAL A 272 -46.81 12.70 16.38
N THR A 273 -45.89 12.76 15.44
CA THR A 273 -45.78 13.85 14.44
C THR A 273 -44.47 13.67 13.61
N GLU A 274 -44.54 14.05 12.36
CA GLU A 274 -43.50 14.06 11.35
C GLU A 274 -42.10 14.32 11.88
N THR A 275 -41.15 13.37 11.64
CA THR A 275 -39.76 13.52 12.03
C THR A 275 -39.04 14.38 11.01
N THR A 276 -38.91 15.66 11.31
CA THR A 276 -37.92 16.53 10.70
C THR A 276 -36.54 15.95 10.99
N VAL A 277 -35.86 15.52 9.94
CA VAL A 277 -34.44 15.14 10.00
C VAL A 277 -33.67 16.31 10.58
N ASN A 278 -32.99 16.07 11.70
CA ASN A 278 -32.23 17.11 12.40
C ASN A 278 -31.01 17.51 11.55
N GLN A 279 -31.16 18.47 10.65
CA GLN A 279 -30.08 19.02 9.81
C GLN A 279 -28.88 19.56 10.63
N GLU A 280 -29.07 19.83 11.92
CA GLU A 280 -28.00 20.34 12.81
C GLU A 280 -26.77 19.41 12.94
N GLU A 281 -26.90 18.12 12.71
CA GLU A 281 -25.80 17.15 12.92
C GLU A 281 -24.68 17.27 11.88
N TYR A 282 -24.99 17.76 10.69
CA TYR A 282 -24.06 17.83 9.55
C TYR A 282 -23.51 19.22 9.30
N ILE A 283 -23.96 20.23 10.03
CA ILE A 283 -23.55 21.60 9.84
C ILE A 283 -22.17 21.82 10.44
N THR A 284 -21.32 22.55 9.71
CA THR A 284 -20.03 23.00 10.22
C THR A 284 -20.22 23.99 11.35
N VAL A 285 -19.55 23.79 12.45
CA VAL A 285 -19.55 24.67 13.62
C VAL A 285 -18.12 25.08 13.98
N TYR A 286 -18.00 26.21 14.65
CA TYR A 286 -16.74 26.86 14.97
C TYR A 286 -16.48 26.84 16.47
N VAL A 287 -15.30 26.38 16.88
CA VAL A 287 -14.91 26.26 18.30
C VAL A 287 -13.62 27.04 18.54
N ALA A 288 -13.68 27.98 19.46
CA ALA A 288 -12.52 28.80 19.82
C ALA A 288 -11.43 28.04 20.58
N THR A 289 -10.29 28.71 20.82
CA THR A 289 -9.20 28.22 21.69
C THR A 289 -8.62 26.88 21.20
N LYS A 290 -8.36 26.77 19.87
CA LYS A 290 -7.88 25.54 19.25
C LYS A 290 -8.78 24.33 19.55
N GLY A 291 -10.11 24.55 19.50
CA GLY A 291 -11.08 23.49 19.77
C GLY A 291 -11.33 23.17 21.25
N LYS A 292 -10.70 23.90 22.18
CA LYS A 292 -10.82 23.64 23.64
C LYS A 292 -12.03 24.32 24.30
N SER A 293 -12.68 25.29 23.62
CA SER A 293 -13.88 25.94 24.15
C SER A 293 -15.02 24.92 24.31
N ASP A 294 -15.80 25.03 25.41
CA ASP A 294 -17.01 24.22 25.64
C ASP A 294 -18.21 24.73 24.85
N ILE A 295 -18.02 25.81 24.06
CA ILE A 295 -19.07 26.46 23.29
C ILE A 295 -18.69 26.40 21.82
N TYR A 296 -19.65 26.03 20.96
CA TYR A 296 -19.55 26.12 19.51
C TYR A 296 -20.51 27.18 18.95
N TRP A 297 -20.21 27.65 17.73
CA TRP A 297 -20.93 28.65 16.98
C TRP A 297 -21.25 28.14 15.59
N TYR A 298 -22.41 28.45 15.04
CA TYR A 298 -22.75 28.12 13.64
C TYR A 298 -22.06 29.06 12.65
N TYR A 299 -21.81 30.30 13.06
CA TYR A 299 -21.19 31.32 12.21
C TYR A 299 -19.96 31.90 12.91
N LYS A 300 -18.84 31.94 12.17
CA LYS A 300 -17.56 32.44 12.68
C LYS A 300 -17.59 33.92 13.01
N GLU A 301 -18.40 34.65 12.29
CA GLU A 301 -18.65 36.09 12.47
C GLU A 301 -19.43 36.42 13.76
N ASN A 302 -20.27 35.49 14.22
CA ASN A 302 -21.06 35.69 15.43
C ASN A 302 -20.27 35.42 16.73
N MET A 303 -19.04 34.95 16.60
CA MET A 303 -18.15 34.78 17.75
C MET A 303 -17.77 36.14 18.35
N PRO A 304 -17.53 36.22 19.68
CA PRO A 304 -17.14 37.46 20.34
C PRO A 304 -15.98 38.17 19.62
N ALA A 305 -16.00 39.50 19.57
CA ALA A 305 -15.01 40.32 18.86
C ALA A 305 -13.57 40.07 19.36
N ASN A 306 -13.39 39.68 20.61
CA ASN A 306 -12.10 39.36 21.20
C ASN A 306 -11.64 37.90 20.92
N THR A 307 -12.39 37.12 20.12
CA THR A 307 -11.98 35.78 19.74
C THR A 307 -10.81 35.83 18.76
N ASN A 308 -9.70 35.16 19.09
CA ASN A 308 -8.61 35.00 18.13
C ASN A 308 -9.05 34.04 17.01
N LYS A 309 -9.38 34.62 15.86
CA LYS A 309 -9.91 33.88 14.68
C LYS A 309 -8.92 32.85 14.10
N GLN A 310 -7.61 33.01 14.32
CA GLN A 310 -6.59 32.06 13.90
C GLN A 310 -6.58 30.78 14.76
N ASN A 311 -7.17 30.83 15.95
CA ASN A 311 -7.26 29.69 16.87
C ASN A 311 -8.68 29.06 16.90
N VAL A 312 -9.48 29.31 15.86
CA VAL A 312 -10.81 28.70 15.71
C VAL A 312 -10.66 27.40 14.92
N VAL A 313 -11.24 26.32 15.43
CA VAL A 313 -11.28 25.01 14.78
C VAL A 313 -12.69 24.78 14.24
N GLU A 314 -12.77 24.26 13.03
CA GLU A 314 -13.99 23.85 12.36
C GLU A 314 -14.24 22.37 12.64
N MET A 315 -15.49 22.00 12.95
CA MET A 315 -15.92 20.62 13.13
C MET A 315 -17.42 20.49 12.84
N THR A 316 -17.96 19.28 12.73
CA THR A 316 -19.41 19.12 12.59
C THR A 316 -20.13 19.34 13.92
N GLY A 317 -21.39 19.77 13.86
CA GLY A 317 -22.24 19.90 15.07
C GLY A 317 -22.30 18.60 15.87
N ALA A 318 -22.36 17.45 15.19
CA ALA A 318 -22.29 16.15 15.81
C ALA A 318 -20.95 15.89 16.54
N GLN A 319 -19.83 16.32 15.96
CA GLN A 319 -18.52 16.21 16.64
C GLN A 319 -18.45 17.10 17.88
N ALA A 320 -18.93 18.35 17.77
CA ALA A 320 -18.97 19.26 18.89
C ALA A 320 -19.81 18.72 20.05
N LYS A 321 -21.00 18.18 19.77
CA LYS A 321 -21.88 17.54 20.75
C LYS A 321 -21.23 16.30 21.40
N ARG A 322 -20.57 15.44 20.63
CA ARG A 322 -19.82 14.27 21.17
C ARG A 322 -18.67 14.65 22.09
N LEU A 323 -18.07 15.82 21.86
CA LEU A 323 -17.04 16.40 22.72
C LEU A 323 -17.61 17.17 23.92
N GLY A 324 -18.92 17.02 24.19
CA GLY A 324 -19.60 17.69 25.30
C GLY A 324 -19.78 19.20 25.14
N LYS A 325 -19.57 19.73 23.90
CA LYS A 325 -19.71 21.15 23.63
C LYS A 325 -21.18 21.53 23.42
N ARG A 326 -21.55 22.74 23.82
CA ARG A 326 -22.89 23.28 23.67
C ARG A 326 -22.93 24.47 22.72
N HIS A 327 -24.04 24.64 22.04
CA HIS A 327 -24.28 25.80 21.18
C HIS A 327 -24.26 27.08 22.01
N SER A 328 -23.73 28.18 21.44
CA SER A 328 -23.76 29.47 22.05
C SER A 328 -25.18 29.99 22.22
N SER A 329 -25.57 30.33 23.44
CA SER A 329 -26.87 30.95 23.71
C SER A 329 -27.04 32.37 23.12
N LYS A 330 -25.94 32.93 22.61
CA LYS A 330 -25.92 34.26 21.97
C LYS A 330 -26.15 34.22 20.46
N GLU A 331 -26.24 33.00 19.89
CA GLU A 331 -26.44 32.79 18.46
C GLU A 331 -27.75 32.02 18.24
N ARG A 332 -28.57 32.48 17.32
CA ARG A 332 -29.74 31.75 16.86
C ARG A 332 -29.37 31.00 15.58
N TYR A 333 -29.55 29.69 15.58
CA TYR A 333 -29.47 28.89 14.35
C TYR A 333 -30.63 29.30 13.43
N ARG A 334 -30.28 29.61 12.19
CA ARG A 334 -31.23 29.70 11.07
C ARG A 334 -30.78 28.70 10.03
N PRO A 335 -31.55 27.61 9.80
CA PRO A 335 -31.27 26.64 8.75
C PRO A 335 -31.33 27.28 7.34
#